data_1f77701ee0ab5ebc7a74fe6a49797c11
#
_entry.id   1f77701ee0ab5ebc7a74fe6a49797c11
#
_cell.length_a   1.000
_cell.length_b   1.000
_cell.length_c   1.000
_cell.angle_alpha   90.00
_cell.angle_beta   90.00
_cell.angle_gamma   90.00
#
_symmetry.space_group_name_H-M   'P 1'
#
loop_
_entity.id
_entity.type
_entity.pdbx_description
1 polymer ?
#
loop_
_entity_poly.entity_id
_entity_poly.type
_entity_poly.pdbx_seq_one_letter_code
_entity_poly.pdbx_strand_id
1 'polypeptide(L)'
;MHAKDATGREIERALTSYADSHANIAMKPNTLAIDLIQRRHGQPSQGVAGVWCLDQDTQEVLTLEADAVILATGGVGQLWKETTNPSVATGDGLAMAYRTGACIKNMAFIQFHPTALFSPAERPFLISEAVRG
;
A
#
# COMPACT_ATOMS: atom_id res chain seq x y z
N MET A 1 23.65 -8.68 -5.51
CA MET A 1 22.70 -9.82 -5.39
C MET A 1 21.82 -9.85 -6.62
N HIS A 2 21.77 -10.95 -7.31
CA HIS A 2 21.02 -11.08 -8.55
C HIS A 2 20.06 -12.27 -8.40
N ALA A 3 18.77 -11.98 -8.22
CA ALA A 3 17.73 -13.01 -8.07
C ALA A 3 16.92 -13.21 -9.37
N LYS A 4 17.50 -12.89 -10.51
CA LYS A 4 16.84 -12.90 -11.84
C LYS A 4 15.54 -12.06 -11.78
N ASP A 5 14.44 -12.58 -12.33
CA ASP A 5 13.14 -11.88 -12.34
C ASP A 5 12.42 -11.86 -10.98
N ALA A 6 13.01 -12.47 -9.95
CA ALA A 6 12.47 -12.50 -8.59
C ALA A 6 13.10 -11.45 -7.65
N THR A 7 13.82 -10.45 -8.19
CA THR A 7 14.55 -9.46 -7.40
C THR A 7 13.65 -8.70 -6.41
N GLY A 8 12.46 -8.27 -6.82
CA GLY A 8 11.51 -7.57 -5.95
C GLY A 8 11.06 -8.43 -4.76
N ARG A 9 10.71 -9.69 -5.02
CA ARG A 9 10.31 -10.64 -3.97
C ARG A 9 11.45 -10.94 -2.99
N GLU A 10 12.69 -11.03 -3.46
CA GLU A 10 13.85 -11.28 -2.59
C GLU A 10 14.18 -10.06 -1.72
N ILE A 11 14.05 -8.85 -2.25
CA ILE A 11 14.20 -7.61 -1.47
C ILE A 11 13.13 -7.54 -0.38
N GLU A 12 11.86 -7.78 -0.73
CA GLU A 12 10.76 -7.81 0.23
C GLU A 12 11.00 -8.84 1.33
N ARG A 13 11.36 -10.08 0.96
CA ARG A 13 11.67 -11.14 1.92
C ARG A 13 12.78 -10.74 2.90
N ALA A 14 13.86 -10.16 2.38
CA ALA A 14 14.99 -9.75 3.20
C ALA A 14 14.61 -8.61 4.16
N LEU A 15 13.88 -7.61 3.69
CA LEU A 15 13.43 -6.48 4.50
C LEU A 15 12.42 -6.90 5.56
N THR A 16 11.47 -7.75 5.22
CA THR A 16 10.47 -8.28 6.15
C THR A 16 11.14 -9.11 7.25
N SER A 17 12.07 -10.00 6.87
CA SER A 17 12.83 -10.79 7.84
C SER A 17 13.68 -9.91 8.78
N TYR A 18 14.28 -8.84 8.25
CA TYR A 18 15.03 -7.89 9.08
C TYR A 18 14.10 -7.13 10.03
N ALA A 19 12.97 -6.63 9.53
CA ALA A 19 11.99 -5.90 10.35
C ALA A 19 11.44 -6.78 11.48
N ASP A 20 11.10 -8.03 11.19
CA ASP A 20 10.56 -8.99 12.17
C ASP A 20 11.58 -9.32 13.29
N SER A 21 12.87 -9.30 12.97
CA SER A 21 13.94 -9.52 13.94
C SER A 21 14.35 -8.28 14.74
N HIS A 22 13.89 -7.08 14.37
CA HIS A 22 14.37 -5.83 14.94
C HIS A 22 13.56 -5.41 16.18
N ALA A 23 14.22 -5.22 17.32
CA ALA A 23 13.59 -4.99 18.63
C ALA A 23 12.65 -3.75 18.69
N ASN A 24 12.89 -2.74 17.84
CA ASN A 24 12.10 -1.52 17.81
C ASN A 24 11.02 -1.52 16.74
N ILE A 25 10.78 -2.64 16.06
CA ILE A 25 9.75 -2.77 15.02
C ILE A 25 8.74 -3.82 15.45
N ALA A 26 7.47 -3.43 15.54
CA ALA A 26 6.36 -4.34 15.77
C ALA A 26 5.60 -4.54 14.45
N MET A 27 5.76 -5.71 13.84
CA MET A 27 5.00 -6.10 12.66
C MET A 27 3.57 -6.49 13.07
N LYS A 28 2.58 -6.01 12.33
CA LYS A 28 1.16 -6.35 12.52
C LYS A 28 0.58 -6.85 11.20
N PRO A 29 0.82 -8.12 10.84
CA PRO A 29 0.18 -8.73 9.67
C PRO A 29 -1.34 -8.82 9.88
N ASN A 30 -2.10 -9.05 8.81
CA ASN A 30 -3.55 -9.19 8.82
C ASN A 30 -4.28 -8.00 9.49
N THR A 31 -3.67 -6.81 9.45
CA THR A 31 -4.22 -5.60 10.05
C THR A 31 -4.51 -4.59 8.96
N LEU A 32 -5.78 -4.26 8.77
CA LEU A 32 -6.26 -3.32 7.76
C LEU A 32 -6.39 -1.92 8.36
N ALA A 33 -5.69 -0.94 7.82
CA ALA A 33 -5.91 0.46 8.20
C ALA A 33 -7.28 0.93 7.69
N ILE A 34 -8.10 1.45 8.61
CA ILE A 34 -9.45 1.95 8.32
C ILE A 34 -9.42 3.43 8.01
N ASP A 35 -8.84 4.24 8.91
CA ASP A 35 -8.70 5.67 8.73
C ASP A 35 -7.63 6.27 9.64
N LEU A 36 -7.18 7.48 9.30
CA LEU A 36 -6.27 8.26 10.12
C LEU A 36 -7.01 8.99 11.23
N ILE A 37 -6.40 9.05 12.40
CA ILE A 37 -6.92 9.79 13.55
C ILE A 37 -6.39 11.22 13.50
N GLN A 38 -7.26 12.20 13.31
CA GLN A 38 -6.88 13.62 13.43
C GLN A 38 -6.62 13.98 14.88
N ARG A 39 -5.54 14.73 15.17
CA ARG A 39 -5.28 15.26 16.52
C ARG A 39 -6.46 16.10 17.04
N ARG A 40 -7.13 16.81 16.14
CA ARG A 40 -8.35 17.55 16.42
C ARG A 40 -9.30 17.42 15.25
N HIS A 41 -10.44 16.82 15.50
CA HIS A 41 -11.43 16.55 14.46
C HIS A 41 -11.81 17.82 13.69
N GLY A 42 -11.81 17.75 12.37
CA GLY A 42 -12.11 18.87 11.48
C GLY A 42 -11.03 19.94 11.39
N GLN A 43 -9.85 19.72 11.97
CA GLN A 43 -8.72 20.65 11.93
C GLN A 43 -7.46 19.97 11.35
N PRO A 44 -7.39 19.76 10.03
CA PRO A 44 -6.29 19.03 9.39
C PRO A 44 -4.91 19.65 9.64
N SER A 45 -4.83 20.96 9.86
CA SER A 45 -3.57 21.66 10.18
C SER A 45 -2.93 21.20 11.50
N GLN A 46 -3.68 20.54 12.38
CA GLN A 46 -3.16 20.00 13.64
C GLN A 46 -2.46 18.64 13.46
N GLY A 47 -2.56 18.06 12.27
CA GLY A 47 -1.96 16.77 11.94
C GLY A 47 -2.73 15.57 12.44
N VAL A 48 -2.05 14.43 12.44
CA VAL A 48 -2.61 13.13 12.85
C VAL A 48 -2.04 12.69 14.20
N ALA A 49 -2.79 11.85 14.90
CA ALA A 49 -2.43 11.28 16.20
C ALA A 49 -2.29 9.74 16.15
N GLY A 50 -2.55 9.13 14.99
CA GLY A 50 -2.50 7.68 14.83
C GLY A 50 -3.38 7.18 13.70
N VAL A 51 -3.76 5.91 13.81
CA VAL A 51 -4.57 5.21 12.82
C VAL A 51 -5.54 4.25 13.51
N TRP A 52 -6.76 4.14 12.99
CA TRP A 52 -7.68 3.06 13.31
C TRP A 52 -7.44 1.90 12.35
N CYS A 53 -7.32 0.73 12.93
CA CYS A 53 -7.09 -0.49 12.19
C CYS A 53 -8.14 -1.55 12.55
N LEU A 54 -8.46 -2.42 11.59
CA LEU A 54 -9.19 -3.65 11.84
C LEU A 54 -8.19 -4.81 11.91
N ASP A 55 -8.11 -5.46 13.03
CA ASP A 55 -7.46 -6.76 13.13
C ASP A 55 -8.37 -7.80 12.45
N GLN A 56 -7.90 -8.39 11.36
CA GLN A 56 -8.71 -9.31 10.56
C GLN A 56 -8.83 -10.70 11.19
N ASP A 57 -7.95 -11.03 12.12
CA ASP A 57 -7.98 -12.32 12.82
C ASP A 57 -8.98 -12.28 13.97
N THR A 58 -9.01 -11.20 14.75
CA THR A 58 -9.91 -11.03 15.89
C THR A 58 -11.20 -10.29 15.56
N GLN A 59 -11.26 -9.60 14.41
CA GLN A 59 -12.35 -8.71 14.00
C GLN A 59 -12.55 -7.50 14.95
N GLU A 60 -11.52 -7.15 15.68
CA GLU A 60 -11.54 -6.01 16.60
C GLU A 60 -10.96 -4.75 15.94
N VAL A 61 -11.52 -3.60 16.28
CA VAL A 61 -10.99 -2.30 15.89
C VAL A 61 -9.92 -1.86 16.89
N LEU A 62 -8.72 -1.66 16.40
CA LEU A 62 -7.58 -1.19 17.16
C LEU A 62 -7.37 0.31 16.95
N THR A 63 -7.05 1.01 18.02
CA THR A 63 -6.54 2.39 17.97
C THR A 63 -5.03 2.35 18.17
N LEU A 64 -4.27 2.71 17.15
CA LEU A 64 -2.82 2.79 17.22
C LEU A 64 -2.41 4.26 17.25
N GLU A 65 -2.03 4.74 18.43
CA GLU A 65 -1.53 6.10 18.62
C GLU A 65 -0.09 6.21 18.13
N ALA A 66 0.22 7.33 17.47
CA ALA A 66 1.56 7.61 16.96
C ALA A 66 1.81 9.12 16.80
N ASP A 67 3.04 9.54 17.00
CA ASP A 67 3.47 10.92 16.75
C ASP A 67 3.51 11.25 15.26
N ALA A 68 3.76 10.24 14.41
CA ALA A 68 3.76 10.34 12.97
C ALA A 68 3.22 9.07 12.32
N VAL A 69 2.54 9.19 11.19
CA VAL A 69 2.07 8.09 10.36
C VAL A 69 2.65 8.21 8.97
N ILE A 70 3.32 7.17 8.50
CA ILE A 70 3.83 7.08 7.13
C ILE A 70 2.86 6.22 6.31
N LEU A 71 2.27 6.79 5.27
CA LEU A 71 1.45 6.08 4.31
C LEU A 71 2.33 5.52 3.18
N ALA A 72 2.44 4.21 3.11
CA ALA A 72 3.16 3.48 2.06
C ALA A 72 2.27 2.38 1.46
N THR A 73 1.00 2.70 1.22
CA THR A 73 -0.10 1.78 0.93
C THR A 73 -0.21 1.37 -0.55
N GLY A 74 0.78 1.75 -1.36
CA GLY A 74 0.75 1.47 -2.80
C GLY A 74 -0.21 2.37 -3.57
N GLY A 75 -0.56 1.95 -4.77
CA GLY A 75 -1.32 2.74 -5.73
C GLY A 75 -2.81 2.43 -5.79
N VAL A 76 -3.42 2.85 -6.91
CA VAL A 76 -4.87 2.78 -7.15
C VAL A 76 -5.20 1.94 -8.38
N GLY A 77 -4.34 1.01 -8.78
CA GLY A 77 -4.49 0.24 -10.03
C GLY A 77 -5.80 -0.53 -10.15
N GLN A 78 -6.43 -0.88 -9.05
CA GLN A 78 -7.72 -1.57 -9.03
C GLN A 78 -8.92 -0.70 -9.44
N LEU A 79 -8.73 0.59 -9.73
CA LEU A 79 -9.73 1.42 -10.39
C LEU A 79 -9.97 1.01 -11.86
N TRP A 80 -9.02 0.32 -12.47
CA TRP A 80 -9.11 -0.13 -13.86
C TRP A 80 -9.49 -1.61 -13.92
N LYS A 81 -10.37 -1.93 -14.84
CA LYS A 81 -10.81 -3.30 -15.06
C LYS A 81 -9.65 -4.24 -15.41
N GLU A 82 -8.78 -3.76 -16.28
CA GLU A 82 -7.57 -4.50 -16.68
C GLU A 82 -6.35 -3.89 -15.98
N THR A 83 -5.79 -4.61 -15.03
CA THR A 83 -4.65 -4.14 -14.24
C THR A 83 -3.70 -5.27 -13.89
N THR A 84 -2.42 -4.95 -13.87
CA THR A 84 -1.36 -5.83 -13.38
C THR A 84 -1.05 -5.63 -11.90
N ASN A 85 -1.69 -4.65 -11.28
CA ASN A 85 -1.52 -4.35 -9.85
C ASN A 85 -2.16 -5.43 -8.96
N PRO A 86 -1.66 -5.65 -7.74
CA PRO A 86 -2.27 -6.56 -6.78
C PRO A 86 -3.68 -6.10 -6.38
N SER A 87 -4.50 -7.04 -5.93
CA SER A 87 -5.88 -6.77 -5.49
C SER A 87 -5.99 -5.74 -4.37
N VAL A 88 -4.90 -5.56 -3.62
CA VAL A 88 -4.79 -4.56 -2.53
C VAL A 88 -4.48 -3.14 -3.02
N ALA A 89 -4.24 -2.92 -4.31
CA ALA A 89 -3.96 -1.59 -4.86
C ALA A 89 -5.27 -0.80 -5.09
N THR A 90 -6.03 -0.59 -4.04
CA THR A 90 -7.38 0.01 -4.02
C THR A 90 -7.40 1.51 -3.76
N GLY A 91 -6.25 2.10 -3.39
CA GLY A 91 -6.12 3.52 -3.12
C GLY A 91 -6.56 3.97 -1.72
N ASP A 92 -6.66 3.05 -0.78
CA ASP A 92 -7.15 3.33 0.59
C ASP A 92 -6.32 4.39 1.30
N GLY A 93 -4.99 4.34 1.18
CA GLY A 93 -4.12 5.36 1.78
C GLY A 93 -4.33 6.74 1.21
N LEU A 94 -4.60 6.84 -0.09
CA LEU A 94 -4.95 8.10 -0.74
C LEU A 94 -6.28 8.64 -0.20
N ALA A 95 -7.28 7.77 -0.06
CA ALA A 95 -8.59 8.13 0.48
C ALA A 95 -8.49 8.58 1.95
N MET A 96 -7.74 7.88 2.79
CA MET A 96 -7.46 8.27 4.17
C MET A 96 -6.78 9.63 4.26
N ALA A 97 -5.74 9.86 3.44
CA ALA A 97 -5.05 11.14 3.37
C ALA A 97 -6.00 12.28 2.98
N TYR A 98 -6.84 12.06 1.97
CA TYR A 98 -7.84 13.04 1.52
C TYR A 98 -8.83 13.38 2.63
N ARG A 99 -9.39 12.39 3.31
CA ARG A 99 -10.35 12.60 4.41
C ARG A 99 -9.76 13.38 5.58
N THR A 100 -8.45 13.24 5.82
CA THR A 100 -7.75 14.04 6.84
C THR A 100 -7.30 15.42 6.38
N GLY A 101 -7.63 15.80 5.14
CA GLY A 101 -7.35 17.14 4.61
C GLY A 101 -5.98 17.31 3.97
N ALA A 102 -5.30 16.23 3.64
CA ALA A 102 -4.04 16.30 2.89
C ALA A 102 -4.27 16.85 1.47
N CYS A 103 -3.32 17.62 0.99
CA CYS A 103 -3.35 18.13 -0.38
C CYS A 103 -3.03 17.00 -1.37
N ILE A 104 -4.02 16.62 -2.16
CA ILE A 104 -3.86 15.59 -3.21
C ILE A 104 -3.56 16.31 -4.54
N LYS A 105 -2.49 15.86 -5.22
CA LYS A 105 -2.03 16.44 -6.48
C LYS A 105 -1.80 15.37 -7.53
N ASN A 106 -1.84 15.79 -8.80
CA ASN A 106 -1.42 14.97 -9.95
C ASN A 106 -2.25 13.69 -10.15
N MET A 107 -3.52 13.69 -9.76
CA MET A 107 -4.40 12.52 -9.86
C MET A 107 -4.64 12.04 -11.29
N ALA A 108 -4.36 12.85 -12.29
CA ALA A 108 -4.45 12.47 -13.69
C ALA A 108 -3.24 11.64 -14.17
N PHE A 109 -2.15 11.61 -13.41
CA PHE A 109 -0.94 10.91 -13.81
C PHE A 109 -0.96 9.47 -13.31
N ILE A 110 -1.27 8.56 -14.22
CA ILE A 110 -1.19 7.11 -14.01
C ILE A 110 -0.20 6.54 -15.01
N GLN A 111 0.71 5.72 -14.51
CA GLN A 111 1.64 4.98 -15.37
C GLN A 111 1.02 3.66 -15.79
N PHE A 112 0.87 3.46 -17.09
CA PHE A 112 0.45 2.19 -17.67
C PHE A 112 1.67 1.39 -18.13
N HIS A 113 1.71 0.10 -17.79
CA HIS A 113 2.72 -0.78 -18.34
C HIS A 113 2.38 -1.09 -19.82
N PRO A 114 3.30 -0.91 -20.76
CA PRO A 114 2.97 -0.99 -22.19
C PRO A 114 2.68 -2.41 -22.68
N THR A 115 3.11 -3.44 -21.95
CA THR A 115 2.98 -4.82 -22.43
C THR A 115 2.60 -5.77 -21.28
N ALA A 116 1.45 -6.36 -21.38
CA ALA A 116 0.99 -7.42 -20.48
C ALA A 116 0.41 -8.57 -21.29
N LEU A 117 0.67 -9.80 -20.86
CA LEU A 117 0.01 -10.97 -21.42
C LEU A 117 -1.42 -11.05 -20.88
N PHE A 118 -2.39 -11.01 -21.78
CA PHE A 118 -3.78 -11.19 -21.41
C PHE A 118 -4.10 -12.69 -21.29
N SER A 119 -4.66 -13.10 -20.16
CA SER A 119 -5.23 -14.42 -19.94
C SER A 119 -6.62 -14.26 -19.32
N PRO A 120 -7.68 -14.82 -19.93
CA PRO A 120 -9.04 -14.66 -19.40
C PRO A 120 -9.27 -15.26 -18.01
N ALA A 121 -8.45 -16.22 -17.61
CA ALA A 121 -8.59 -16.97 -16.36
C ALA A 121 -7.63 -16.52 -15.27
N GLU A 122 -6.66 -15.66 -15.57
CA GLU A 122 -5.58 -15.30 -14.67
C GLU A 122 -5.33 -13.79 -14.68
N ARG A 123 -4.69 -13.33 -13.63
CA ARG A 123 -4.19 -11.96 -13.56
C ARG A 123 -3.21 -11.68 -14.70
N PRO A 124 -3.31 -10.54 -15.40
CA PRO A 124 -2.40 -10.18 -16.47
C PRO A 124 -0.93 -10.27 -16.02
N PHE A 125 -0.13 -10.99 -16.76
CA PHE A 125 1.30 -11.15 -16.49
C PHE A 125 2.10 -10.06 -17.21
N LEU A 126 2.98 -9.37 -16.47
CA LEU A 126 3.88 -8.37 -17.06
C LEU A 126 4.95 -9.05 -17.92
N ILE A 127 5.02 -8.65 -19.16
CA ILE A 127 6.12 -9.06 -20.05
C ILE A 127 7.31 -8.16 -19.74
N SER A 128 8.42 -8.77 -19.33
CA SER A 128 9.65 -8.07 -18.99
C SER A 128 10.17 -7.22 -20.17
N GLU A 129 10.70 -6.04 -19.85
CA GLU A 129 11.33 -5.18 -20.85
C GLU A 129 12.51 -5.85 -21.58
N ALA A 130 13.13 -6.84 -20.96
CA ALA A 130 14.23 -7.61 -21.58
C ALA A 130 13.82 -8.38 -22.84
N VAL A 131 12.52 -8.63 -23.07
CA VAL A 131 12.02 -9.31 -24.28
C VAL A 131 11.39 -8.36 -25.30
N ARG A 132 11.42 -7.06 -25.03
CA ARG A 132 11.06 -6.03 -26.00
C ARG A 132 12.31 -5.66 -26.79
N GLY A 133 12.29 -5.91 -28.08
CA GLY A 133 13.33 -5.49 -29.01
C GLY A 133 13.37 -3.97 -29.19
#